data_8d715f52e3455a34e7da5038b358070e
#
_entry.id   8d715f52e3455a34e7da5038b358070e
#
_cell.length_a   1.000
_cell.length_b   1.000
_cell.length_c   1.000
_cell.angle_alpha   90.00
_cell.angle_beta   90.00
_cell.angle_gamma   90.00
#
_symmetry.space_group_name_H-M   'P 1'
#
loop_
_entity.id
_entity.type
_entity.pdbx_description
1 polymer ?
#
loop_
_entity_poly.entity_id
_entity_poly.type
_entity_poly.pdbx_seq_one_letter_code
_entity_poly.pdbx_strand_id
1 'polypeptide(L)'
;MTWDLESDVIVVGFGAAGACAALEAAAAGARVLVLDRFGGGGATALSGGVVYAGGGTPQQQAAGVTDSAGAMFAYLSAEAGDVVSAATLRAFCVGSPAMLAWLERHGVPFEGSLCPDKTSYPTNRHYLYYSGSEQSLAAAVGAPPAPRGHRTHGRGTSGRVLYARLAAAVRASGATVLPQTRVEQLITDADGRVTGVAASSLRGAPRWARTAHRVLHRWSAKPYLYAPRLGRPMHRPVGWLERRYGRPLRAGARGGVVLAAGGFVANKAMLREHAPASRGGLPLGTPGDDGSGIRLGTAAGGATAFLDRVSLWRFLSPPPALIHGILVDRAGLRICDESRYGAAIGDAIVRRPGARAWLLVDDATLALARSQVRGTTLWFQRLQARYLLTRGRHRAATLDAVARRAGVDPAGLEATVAAHNAMAASGGPDPAGKPADQVRAQDQPPFSLIDFSVRPSVASPVPVLTLGGLVVAEDTGQVRRSDGGGVPGLYAAGRTAVGLCSRSYVSGLSLADCVFSGRRAGQHAAAAAAAAAPHPVTGS
;
A
#
# COMPACT_ATOMS: atom_id res chain seq x y z
N MET A 1 -30.81 -6.44 -24.48
CA MET A 1 -29.84 -5.33 -24.45
C MET A 1 -28.76 -5.60 -25.50
N THR A 2 -28.37 -4.60 -26.29
CA THR A 2 -27.25 -4.72 -27.23
C THR A 2 -25.97 -4.28 -26.57
N TRP A 3 -24.91 -5.07 -26.72
CA TRP A 3 -23.56 -4.77 -26.22
C TRP A 3 -22.66 -4.27 -27.36
N ASP A 4 -21.85 -3.23 -27.11
CA ASP A 4 -20.82 -2.79 -28.05
C ASP A 4 -19.61 -3.73 -28.04
N LEU A 5 -19.38 -4.40 -26.90
CA LEU A 5 -18.33 -5.39 -26.69
C LEU A 5 -18.84 -6.51 -25.79
N GLU A 6 -18.41 -7.74 -26.07
CA GLU A 6 -18.71 -8.90 -25.24
C GLU A 6 -17.45 -9.64 -24.83
N SER A 7 -17.42 -10.06 -23.58
CA SER A 7 -16.32 -10.82 -22.99
C SER A 7 -16.86 -11.83 -21.98
N ASP A 8 -15.99 -12.66 -21.45
CA ASP A 8 -16.35 -13.57 -20.38
C ASP A 8 -16.15 -12.90 -19.03
N VAL A 9 -15.05 -12.15 -18.87
CA VAL A 9 -14.74 -11.40 -17.66
C VAL A 9 -14.36 -9.97 -18.02
N ILE A 10 -14.97 -9.00 -17.33
CA ILE A 10 -14.56 -7.59 -17.37
C ILE A 10 -13.76 -7.27 -16.12
N VAL A 11 -12.60 -6.66 -16.28
CA VAL A 11 -11.77 -6.14 -15.19
C VAL A 11 -11.77 -4.61 -15.23
N VAL A 12 -12.20 -3.96 -14.14
CA VAL A 12 -12.25 -2.50 -14.00
C VAL A 12 -11.07 -2.01 -13.18
N GLY A 13 -10.12 -1.36 -13.86
CA GLY A 13 -8.85 -0.90 -13.31
C GLY A 13 -7.69 -1.82 -13.71
N PHE A 14 -6.61 -1.20 -14.20
CA PHE A 14 -5.41 -1.91 -14.70
C PHE A 14 -4.18 -1.56 -13.84
N GLY A 15 -4.31 -1.75 -12.50
CA GLY A 15 -3.21 -1.82 -11.55
C GLY A 15 -2.75 -3.27 -11.34
N ALA A 16 -2.00 -3.57 -10.26
CA ALA A 16 -1.55 -4.93 -9.96
C ALA A 16 -2.71 -5.91 -9.79
N ALA A 17 -3.74 -5.57 -9.01
CA ALA A 17 -4.87 -6.46 -8.77
C ALA A 17 -5.63 -6.79 -10.07
N GLY A 18 -5.91 -5.77 -10.89
CA GLY A 18 -6.59 -5.97 -12.17
C GLY A 18 -5.74 -6.75 -13.17
N ALA A 19 -4.43 -6.52 -13.21
CA ALA A 19 -3.52 -7.30 -14.05
C ALA A 19 -3.48 -8.78 -13.63
N CYS A 20 -3.41 -9.06 -12.32
CA CYS A 20 -3.43 -10.43 -11.81
C CYS A 20 -4.77 -11.13 -12.06
N ALA A 21 -5.90 -10.41 -11.90
CA ALA A 21 -7.21 -10.95 -12.22
C ALA A 21 -7.34 -11.28 -13.72
N ALA A 22 -6.87 -10.38 -14.58
CA ALA A 22 -6.89 -10.60 -16.02
C ALA A 22 -6.05 -11.81 -16.45
N LEU A 23 -4.84 -11.97 -15.87
CA LEU A 23 -3.95 -13.09 -16.17
C LEU A 23 -4.53 -14.43 -15.75
N GLU A 24 -5.09 -14.53 -14.54
CA GLU A 24 -5.70 -15.79 -14.07
C GLU A 24 -6.98 -16.13 -14.84
N ALA A 25 -7.81 -15.13 -15.16
CA ALA A 25 -8.99 -15.36 -15.98
C ALA A 25 -8.63 -15.82 -17.40
N ALA A 26 -7.62 -15.19 -18.02
CA ALA A 26 -7.15 -15.59 -19.35
C ALA A 26 -6.49 -16.98 -19.31
N ALA A 27 -5.73 -17.33 -18.27
CA ALA A 27 -5.15 -18.65 -18.08
C ALA A 27 -6.20 -19.75 -17.92
N ALA A 28 -7.39 -19.40 -17.40
CA ALA A 28 -8.56 -20.28 -17.33
C ALA A 28 -9.36 -20.32 -18.66
N GLY A 29 -8.85 -19.75 -19.76
CA GLY A 29 -9.49 -19.76 -21.08
C GLY A 29 -10.58 -18.70 -21.30
N ALA A 30 -10.82 -17.79 -20.35
CA ALA A 30 -11.82 -16.75 -20.49
C ALA A 30 -11.37 -15.63 -21.43
N ARG A 31 -12.30 -15.09 -22.23
CA ARG A 31 -12.10 -13.85 -22.99
C ARG A 31 -12.17 -12.68 -22.03
N VAL A 32 -11.06 -11.99 -21.83
CA VAL A 32 -10.92 -10.92 -20.82
C VAL A 32 -10.91 -9.54 -21.47
N LEU A 33 -11.73 -8.63 -20.93
CA LEU A 33 -11.73 -7.21 -21.27
C LEU A 33 -11.29 -6.39 -20.04
N VAL A 34 -10.19 -5.67 -20.16
CA VAL A 34 -9.66 -4.79 -19.11
C VAL A 34 -9.97 -3.34 -19.46
N LEU A 35 -10.67 -2.64 -18.58
CA LEU A 35 -11.04 -1.22 -18.74
C LEU A 35 -10.27 -0.38 -17.74
N ASP A 36 -9.55 0.64 -18.23
CA ASP A 36 -8.83 1.58 -17.36
C ASP A 36 -9.08 3.02 -17.78
N ARG A 37 -9.37 3.88 -16.80
CA ARG A 37 -9.69 5.29 -17.04
C ARG A 37 -8.54 6.06 -17.68
N PHE A 38 -7.30 5.63 -17.47
CA PHE A 38 -6.11 6.34 -17.97
C PHE A 38 -5.30 5.44 -18.91
N GLY A 39 -4.18 4.96 -18.47
CA GLY A 39 -3.29 4.11 -19.27
C GLY A 39 -2.83 2.87 -18.52
N GLY A 40 -3.44 2.61 -17.39
CA GLY A 40 -3.05 1.58 -16.45
C GLY A 40 -1.93 2.00 -15.51
N GLY A 41 -1.54 1.10 -14.62
CA GLY A 41 -0.49 1.28 -13.63
C GLY A 41 -0.99 1.78 -12.29
N GLY A 42 -1.82 2.81 -12.27
CA GLY A 42 -2.37 3.37 -11.05
C GLY A 42 -1.31 3.59 -9.95
N ALA A 43 -1.69 3.36 -8.69
CA ALA A 43 -0.76 3.43 -7.56
C ALA A 43 0.37 2.40 -7.63
N THR A 44 0.15 1.25 -8.28
CA THR A 44 1.17 0.20 -8.44
C THR A 44 2.42 0.73 -9.13
N ALA A 45 2.26 1.45 -10.25
CA ALA A 45 3.40 1.99 -11.01
C ALA A 45 4.15 3.10 -10.27
N LEU A 46 3.50 3.79 -9.31
CA LEU A 46 4.11 4.83 -8.48
C LEU A 46 4.72 4.29 -7.18
N SER A 47 4.40 3.04 -6.81
CA SER A 47 4.84 2.41 -5.57
C SER A 47 6.34 2.06 -5.56
N GLY A 48 6.84 1.65 -4.38
CA GLY A 48 8.17 1.08 -4.24
C GLY A 48 8.37 -0.26 -4.96
N GLY A 49 7.32 -0.93 -5.41
CA GLY A 49 7.41 -2.25 -6.05
C GLY A 49 7.84 -3.35 -5.09
N VAL A 50 7.47 -3.22 -3.82
CA VAL A 50 7.75 -4.23 -2.78
C VAL A 50 6.56 -5.18 -2.69
N VAL A 51 6.82 -6.48 -2.75
CA VAL A 51 5.86 -7.56 -2.50
C VAL A 51 6.23 -8.21 -1.18
N TYR A 52 5.26 -8.26 -0.24
CA TYR A 52 5.45 -8.94 1.03
C TYR A 52 5.29 -10.45 0.83
N ALA A 53 6.35 -11.18 1.02
CA ALA A 53 6.38 -12.64 0.84
C ALA A 53 7.37 -13.26 1.84
N GLY A 54 7.14 -14.50 2.24
CA GLY A 54 7.98 -15.21 3.20
C GLY A 54 7.73 -16.71 3.15
N GLY A 55 8.11 -17.40 4.22
CA GLY A 55 7.93 -18.84 4.32
C GLY A 55 8.96 -19.66 3.55
N GLY A 56 10.16 -19.11 3.33
CA GLY A 56 11.25 -19.80 2.65
C GLY A 56 11.27 -19.57 1.14
N THR A 57 11.13 -18.32 0.71
CA THR A 57 11.27 -17.96 -0.71
C THR A 57 12.70 -18.23 -1.22
N PRO A 58 12.90 -18.49 -2.53
CA PRO A 58 14.23 -18.65 -3.10
C PRO A 58 15.17 -17.47 -2.79
N GLN A 59 14.63 -16.26 -2.73
CA GLN A 59 15.40 -15.04 -2.41
C GLN A 59 15.86 -15.02 -0.95
N GLN A 60 15.01 -15.51 -0.01
CA GLN A 60 15.40 -15.70 1.39
C GLN A 60 16.48 -16.74 1.51
N GLN A 61 16.34 -17.88 0.85
CA GLN A 61 17.34 -18.98 0.84
C GLN A 61 18.67 -18.50 0.26
N ALA A 62 18.67 -17.78 -0.86
CA ALA A 62 19.87 -17.20 -1.47
C ALA A 62 20.58 -16.18 -0.54
N ALA A 63 19.84 -15.53 0.35
CA ALA A 63 20.37 -14.62 1.38
C ALA A 63 20.79 -15.34 2.68
N GLY A 64 20.71 -16.67 2.76
CA GLY A 64 20.99 -17.44 3.98
C GLY A 64 19.94 -17.27 5.08
N VAL A 65 18.73 -16.84 4.74
CA VAL A 65 17.65 -16.58 5.70
C VAL A 65 16.73 -17.77 5.78
N THR A 66 16.51 -18.27 7.01
CA THR A 66 15.47 -19.25 7.31
C THR A 66 14.17 -18.54 7.69
N ASP A 67 13.07 -18.91 7.06
CA ASP A 67 11.72 -18.42 7.37
C ASP A 67 10.70 -19.55 7.19
N SER A 68 9.55 -19.43 7.85
CA SER A 68 8.45 -20.39 7.73
C SER A 68 7.10 -19.70 7.58
N ALA A 69 6.15 -20.37 6.95
CA ALA A 69 4.77 -19.90 6.85
C ALA A 69 4.14 -19.70 8.23
N GLY A 70 4.52 -20.52 9.23
CA GLY A 70 4.07 -20.37 10.62
C GLY A 70 4.58 -19.11 11.29
N ALA A 71 5.87 -18.80 11.15
CA ALA A 71 6.47 -17.56 11.67
C ALA A 71 5.88 -16.32 10.98
N MET A 72 5.64 -16.38 9.67
CA MET A 72 4.97 -15.33 8.91
C MET A 72 3.52 -15.12 9.38
N PHE A 73 2.78 -16.20 9.63
CA PHE A 73 1.42 -16.15 10.13
C PHE A 73 1.35 -15.54 11.53
N ALA A 74 2.20 -15.95 12.47
CA ALA A 74 2.26 -15.40 13.82
C ALA A 74 2.52 -13.89 13.79
N TYR A 75 3.47 -13.44 12.99
CA TYR A 75 3.78 -12.03 12.82
C TYR A 75 2.58 -11.25 12.21
N LEU A 76 2.02 -11.72 11.10
CA LEU A 76 0.92 -11.00 10.42
C LEU A 76 -0.36 -10.98 11.25
N SER A 77 -0.65 -12.02 12.04
CA SER A 77 -1.76 -12.03 12.99
C SER A 77 -1.62 -10.91 14.03
N ALA A 78 -0.42 -10.67 14.54
CA ALA A 78 -0.15 -9.61 15.50
C ALA A 78 -0.15 -8.19 14.85
N GLU A 79 0.40 -8.04 13.65
CA GLU A 79 0.56 -6.73 12.99
C GLU A 79 -0.70 -6.30 12.21
N ALA A 80 -1.32 -7.20 11.42
CA ALA A 80 -2.48 -6.90 10.59
C ALA A 80 -3.82 -7.16 11.31
N GLY A 81 -3.82 -8.01 12.32
CA GLY A 81 -5.01 -8.35 13.12
C GLY A 81 -5.99 -9.27 12.39
N ASP A 82 -7.24 -9.23 12.82
CA ASP A 82 -8.34 -10.12 12.46
C ASP A 82 -9.23 -9.58 11.31
N VAL A 83 -8.63 -8.90 10.32
CA VAL A 83 -9.36 -8.32 9.17
C VAL A 83 -9.90 -9.41 8.24
N VAL A 84 -9.14 -10.47 8.09
CA VAL A 84 -9.51 -11.67 7.35
C VAL A 84 -9.46 -12.87 8.30
N SER A 85 -10.15 -13.94 7.96
CA SER A 85 -10.12 -15.17 8.76
C SER A 85 -8.70 -15.72 8.90
N ALA A 86 -8.45 -16.44 10.00
CA ALA A 86 -7.18 -17.13 10.21
C ALA A 86 -6.87 -18.14 9.07
N ALA A 87 -7.90 -18.72 8.47
CA ALA A 87 -7.76 -19.63 7.34
C ALA A 87 -7.21 -18.90 6.10
N THR A 88 -7.77 -17.73 5.75
CA THR A 88 -7.32 -16.90 4.63
C THR A 88 -5.90 -16.37 4.86
N LEU A 89 -5.59 -15.87 6.07
CA LEU A 89 -4.25 -15.43 6.40
C LEU A 89 -3.23 -16.57 6.31
N ARG A 90 -3.58 -17.77 6.79
CA ARG A 90 -2.74 -18.98 6.68
C ARG A 90 -2.53 -19.39 5.22
N ALA A 91 -3.60 -19.40 4.41
CA ALA A 91 -3.50 -19.68 2.97
C ALA A 91 -2.57 -18.70 2.25
N PHE A 92 -2.64 -17.40 2.59
CA PHE A 92 -1.71 -16.39 2.08
C PHE A 92 -0.26 -16.71 2.48
N CYS A 93 -0.01 -17.02 3.76
CA CYS A 93 1.34 -17.31 4.24
C CYS A 93 1.94 -18.56 3.58
N VAL A 94 1.18 -19.65 3.50
CA VAL A 94 1.59 -20.90 2.85
C VAL A 94 1.80 -20.71 1.34
N GLY A 95 0.89 -19.98 0.69
CA GLY A 95 0.97 -19.70 -0.76
C GLY A 95 2.00 -18.64 -1.15
N SER A 96 2.65 -18.00 -0.19
CA SER A 96 3.52 -16.83 -0.41
C SER A 96 4.73 -17.13 -1.32
N PRO A 97 5.50 -18.21 -1.16
CA PRO A 97 6.59 -18.53 -2.10
C PRO A 97 6.08 -18.79 -3.52
N ALA A 98 4.97 -19.52 -3.66
CA ALA A 98 4.37 -19.81 -4.96
C ALA A 98 3.82 -18.56 -5.64
N MET A 99 3.31 -17.58 -4.86
CA MET A 99 2.87 -16.28 -5.35
C MET A 99 4.05 -15.48 -5.94
N LEU A 100 5.20 -15.47 -5.27
CA LEU A 100 6.39 -14.79 -5.77
C LEU A 100 6.91 -15.45 -7.04
N ALA A 101 6.99 -16.79 -7.08
CA ALA A 101 7.35 -17.55 -8.27
C ALA A 101 6.38 -17.32 -9.44
N TRP A 102 5.09 -17.14 -9.15
CA TRP A 102 4.11 -16.76 -10.17
C TRP A 102 4.41 -15.39 -10.79
N LEU A 103 4.78 -14.40 -9.99
CA LEU A 103 5.22 -13.09 -10.48
C LEU A 103 6.48 -13.20 -11.35
N GLU A 104 7.45 -14.03 -10.95
CA GLU A 104 8.67 -14.27 -11.73
C GLU A 104 8.38 -14.92 -13.08
N ARG A 105 7.47 -15.89 -13.15
CA ARG A 105 7.00 -16.48 -14.43
C ARG A 105 6.37 -15.45 -15.36
N HIS A 106 5.80 -14.36 -14.82
CA HIS A 106 5.29 -13.23 -15.59
C HIS A 106 6.34 -12.13 -15.84
N GLY A 107 7.61 -12.46 -15.60
CA GLY A 107 8.77 -11.61 -15.91
C GLY A 107 9.08 -10.53 -14.87
N VAL A 108 8.46 -10.55 -13.68
CA VAL A 108 8.80 -9.62 -12.59
C VAL A 108 10.10 -10.07 -11.92
N PRO A 109 11.20 -9.30 -11.98
CA PRO A 109 12.47 -9.73 -11.43
C PRO A 109 12.56 -9.47 -9.92
N PHE A 110 13.04 -10.47 -9.17
CA PHE A 110 13.39 -10.36 -7.75
C PHE A 110 14.83 -10.82 -7.52
N GLU A 111 15.43 -10.39 -6.41
CA GLU A 111 16.80 -10.71 -6.03
C GLU A 111 16.93 -10.83 -4.51
N GLY A 112 17.79 -11.74 -4.04
CA GLY A 112 18.01 -12.02 -2.63
C GLY A 112 19.05 -11.14 -1.93
N SER A 113 19.48 -9.99 -2.50
CA SER A 113 20.43 -9.10 -1.84
C SER A 113 19.83 -8.45 -0.58
N LEU A 114 20.18 -9.01 0.59
CA LEU A 114 19.68 -8.60 1.88
C LEU A 114 20.23 -7.23 2.30
N CYS A 115 19.32 -6.32 2.72
CA CYS A 115 19.69 -5.07 3.37
C CYS A 115 20.05 -5.35 4.84
N PRO A 116 21.28 -5.01 5.28
CA PRO A 116 21.70 -5.28 6.65
C PRO A 116 20.98 -4.40 7.67
N ASP A 117 20.61 -3.19 7.27
CA ASP A 117 20.01 -2.20 8.16
C ASP A 117 18.48 -2.19 8.07
N LYS A 118 17.82 -1.92 9.20
CA LYS A 118 16.40 -1.58 9.23
C LYS A 118 16.15 -0.31 8.42
N THR A 119 15.26 -0.38 7.43
CA THR A 119 14.94 0.76 6.57
C THR A 119 13.50 0.72 6.08
N SER A 120 12.91 1.89 5.84
CA SER A 120 11.60 1.98 5.22
C SER A 120 11.61 1.63 3.73
N TYR A 121 12.75 1.84 3.07
CA TYR A 121 12.95 1.48 1.67
C TYR A 121 14.47 1.45 1.36
N PRO A 122 15.02 0.31 0.91
CA PRO A 122 16.45 0.16 0.71
C PRO A 122 16.97 0.89 -0.53
N THR A 123 18.28 1.10 -0.60
CA THR A 123 18.98 1.61 -1.78
C THR A 123 18.94 0.60 -2.93
N ASN A 124 19.44 1.00 -4.12
CA ASN A 124 19.48 0.11 -5.30
C ASN A 124 20.50 -1.05 -5.20
N ARG A 125 21.09 -1.27 -4.02
CA ARG A 125 22.01 -2.39 -3.75
C ARG A 125 21.31 -3.57 -3.12
N HIS A 126 20.10 -3.36 -2.55
CA HIS A 126 19.40 -4.36 -1.76
C HIS A 126 17.95 -4.50 -2.21
N TYR A 127 17.51 -5.73 -2.35
CA TYR A 127 16.20 -6.06 -2.86
C TYR A 127 15.39 -6.98 -1.93
N LEU A 128 16.03 -7.46 -0.84
CA LEU A 128 15.38 -8.15 0.27
C LEU A 128 15.63 -7.38 1.57
N TYR A 129 14.62 -7.15 2.41
CA TYR A 129 14.78 -6.37 3.64
C TYR A 129 13.63 -6.58 4.64
N TYR A 130 13.88 -6.19 5.89
CA TYR A 130 12.85 -6.12 6.93
C TYR A 130 11.92 -4.95 6.64
N SER A 131 10.77 -5.21 6.04
CA SER A 131 9.86 -4.19 5.53
C SER A 131 8.71 -3.82 6.47
N GLY A 132 8.51 -4.59 7.52
CA GLY A 132 7.52 -4.39 8.58
C GLY A 132 8.16 -4.18 9.95
N SER A 133 7.49 -4.65 10.99
CA SER A 133 7.95 -4.64 12.39
C SER A 133 8.46 -6.03 12.82
N GLU A 134 8.98 -6.83 11.89
CA GLU A 134 9.32 -8.24 12.11
C GLU A 134 10.30 -8.43 13.27
N GLN A 135 11.33 -7.55 13.36
CA GLN A 135 12.34 -7.60 14.42
C GLN A 135 11.77 -7.18 15.78
N SER A 136 10.98 -6.10 15.79
CA SER A 136 10.34 -5.52 16.95
C SER A 136 9.31 -6.43 17.62
N LEU A 137 8.58 -7.20 16.83
CA LEU A 137 7.52 -8.11 17.35
C LEU A 137 8.00 -9.54 17.58
N ALA A 138 9.24 -9.87 17.24
CA ALA A 138 9.75 -11.25 17.29
C ALA A 138 9.56 -11.91 18.68
N ALA A 139 9.94 -11.23 19.76
CA ALA A 139 9.75 -11.72 21.11
C ALA A 139 8.27 -11.87 21.49
N ALA A 140 7.44 -10.90 21.12
CA ALA A 140 6.01 -10.90 21.44
C ALA A 140 5.24 -12.02 20.72
N VAL A 141 5.66 -12.39 19.50
CA VAL A 141 4.99 -13.44 18.72
C VAL A 141 5.63 -14.82 18.89
N GLY A 142 6.75 -14.90 19.60
CA GLY A 142 7.48 -16.15 19.83
C GLY A 142 8.02 -16.80 18.55
N ALA A 143 8.34 -15.99 17.53
CA ALA A 143 8.82 -16.47 16.24
C ALA A 143 10.04 -15.67 15.77
N PRO A 144 11.05 -16.32 15.14
CA PRO A 144 12.23 -15.63 14.65
C PRO A 144 11.84 -14.58 13.58
N PRO A 145 12.48 -13.40 13.61
CA PRO A 145 12.23 -12.38 12.60
C PRO A 145 12.86 -12.78 11.27
N ALA A 146 12.17 -12.52 10.16
CA ALA A 146 12.69 -12.73 8.82
C ALA A 146 12.42 -11.53 7.90
N PRO A 147 13.34 -11.18 6.98
CA PRO A 147 13.10 -10.16 5.97
C PRO A 147 12.11 -10.70 4.93
N ARG A 148 10.95 -10.03 4.82
CA ARG A 148 9.84 -10.45 3.94
C ARG A 148 9.50 -9.42 2.86
N GLY A 149 10.18 -8.28 2.84
CA GLY A 149 10.02 -7.28 1.80
C GLY A 149 10.85 -7.61 0.55
N HIS A 150 10.21 -8.19 -0.47
CA HIS A 150 10.82 -8.48 -1.77
C HIS A 150 10.59 -7.29 -2.69
N ARG A 151 11.63 -6.50 -2.87
CA ARG A 151 11.59 -5.36 -3.79
C ARG A 151 11.84 -5.84 -5.21
N THR A 152 10.97 -5.48 -6.16
CA THR A 152 11.23 -5.72 -7.59
C THR A 152 12.57 -5.11 -8.00
N HIS A 153 13.42 -5.88 -8.68
CA HIS A 153 14.73 -5.42 -9.12
C HIS A 153 14.59 -4.26 -10.14
N GLY A 154 15.18 -3.12 -9.80
CA GLY A 154 15.12 -1.90 -10.62
C GLY A 154 15.61 -0.66 -9.87
N ARG A 155 15.98 0.40 -10.60
CA ARG A 155 16.49 1.64 -10.02
C ARG A 155 15.38 2.54 -9.47
N GLY A 156 15.62 3.16 -8.33
CA GLY A 156 14.70 4.08 -7.67
C GLY A 156 13.47 3.35 -7.11
N THR A 157 12.28 3.90 -7.27
CA THR A 157 11.02 3.21 -6.95
C THR A 157 10.68 2.23 -8.08
N SER A 158 10.61 0.93 -7.77
CA SER A 158 10.54 -0.14 -8.79
C SER A 158 9.12 -0.63 -9.13
N GLY A 159 8.08 -0.01 -8.57
CA GLY A 159 6.68 -0.35 -8.91
C GLY A 159 6.36 -0.22 -10.39
N ARG A 160 7.05 0.71 -11.09
CA ARG A 160 6.92 0.83 -12.54
C ARG A 160 7.43 -0.41 -13.29
N VAL A 161 8.50 -1.05 -12.79
CA VAL A 161 9.04 -2.29 -13.39
C VAL A 161 8.04 -3.42 -13.17
N LEU A 162 7.58 -3.61 -11.93
CA LEU A 162 6.55 -4.61 -11.59
C LEU A 162 5.32 -4.46 -12.50
N TYR A 163 4.76 -3.27 -12.57
CA TYR A 163 3.59 -3.03 -13.42
C TYR A 163 3.87 -3.27 -14.90
N ALA A 164 5.00 -2.80 -15.42
CA ALA A 164 5.32 -2.96 -16.84
C ALA A 164 5.40 -4.44 -17.25
N ARG A 165 5.95 -5.31 -16.39
CA ARG A 165 6.02 -6.75 -16.62
C ARG A 165 4.64 -7.39 -16.60
N LEU A 166 3.83 -7.12 -15.57
CA LEU A 166 2.44 -7.60 -15.51
C LEU A 166 1.61 -7.14 -16.71
N ALA A 167 1.73 -5.85 -17.09
CA ALA A 167 1.00 -5.31 -18.23
C ALA A 167 1.45 -5.93 -19.58
N ALA A 168 2.72 -6.28 -19.71
CA ALA A 168 3.21 -7.01 -20.88
C ALA A 168 2.64 -8.44 -20.92
N ALA A 169 2.64 -9.14 -19.79
CA ALA A 169 2.06 -10.47 -19.67
C ALA A 169 0.55 -10.48 -20.00
N VAL A 170 -0.22 -9.50 -19.47
CA VAL A 170 -1.65 -9.37 -19.81
C VAL A 170 -1.88 -9.17 -21.31
N ARG A 171 -1.05 -8.35 -21.97
CA ARG A 171 -1.19 -8.18 -23.42
C ARG A 171 -0.82 -9.45 -24.20
N ALA A 172 0.17 -10.21 -23.71
CA ALA A 172 0.58 -11.48 -24.31
C ALA A 172 -0.43 -12.60 -24.11
N SER A 173 -1.29 -12.52 -23.07
CA SER A 173 -2.33 -13.53 -22.80
C SER A 173 -3.55 -13.44 -23.73
N GLY A 174 -3.59 -12.52 -24.67
CA GLY A 174 -4.76 -12.30 -25.55
C GLY A 174 -5.87 -11.44 -24.93
N ALA A 175 -5.72 -10.96 -23.68
CA ALA A 175 -6.71 -10.07 -23.07
C ALA A 175 -6.78 -8.73 -23.81
N THR A 176 -8.00 -8.25 -24.05
CA THR A 176 -8.25 -6.95 -24.66
C THR A 176 -8.15 -5.85 -23.60
N VAL A 177 -7.24 -4.89 -23.79
CA VAL A 177 -7.06 -3.76 -22.85
C VAL A 177 -7.56 -2.48 -23.51
N LEU A 178 -8.55 -1.82 -22.92
CA LEU A 178 -9.08 -0.53 -23.34
C LEU A 178 -8.69 0.56 -22.34
N PRO A 179 -7.60 1.30 -22.59
CA PRO A 179 -7.26 2.50 -21.82
C PRO A 179 -8.21 3.66 -22.15
N GLN A 180 -8.17 4.69 -21.31
CA GLN A 180 -8.98 5.92 -21.47
C GLN A 180 -10.48 5.61 -21.51
N THR A 181 -10.91 4.61 -20.72
CA THR A 181 -12.27 4.14 -20.61
C THR A 181 -12.67 4.14 -19.13
N ARG A 182 -13.59 5.04 -18.79
CA ARG A 182 -14.09 5.21 -17.43
C ARG A 182 -15.40 4.46 -17.27
N VAL A 183 -15.43 3.46 -16.42
CA VAL A 183 -16.67 2.78 -16.02
C VAL A 183 -17.47 3.72 -15.11
N GLU A 184 -18.74 3.89 -15.41
CA GLU A 184 -19.64 4.81 -14.72
C GLU A 184 -20.77 4.07 -13.99
N GLN A 185 -21.21 2.92 -14.51
CA GLN A 185 -22.29 2.11 -13.93
C GLN A 185 -22.05 0.62 -14.17
N LEU A 186 -22.52 -0.21 -13.24
CA LEU A 186 -22.72 -1.63 -13.44
C LEU A 186 -24.10 -1.87 -14.05
N ILE A 187 -24.19 -2.83 -14.95
CA ILE A 187 -25.45 -3.24 -15.58
C ILE A 187 -25.85 -4.57 -14.97
N THR A 188 -27.09 -4.63 -14.46
CA THR A 188 -27.69 -5.83 -13.88
C THR A 188 -28.83 -6.35 -14.73
N ASP A 189 -29.08 -7.65 -14.68
CA ASP A 189 -30.32 -8.27 -15.20
C ASP A 189 -31.47 -8.18 -14.19
N ALA A 190 -32.59 -8.81 -14.53
CA ALA A 190 -33.79 -8.82 -13.70
C ALA A 190 -33.60 -9.52 -12.35
N ASP A 191 -32.68 -10.47 -12.27
CA ASP A 191 -32.35 -11.22 -11.03
C ASP A 191 -31.28 -10.51 -10.17
N GLY A 192 -30.87 -9.31 -10.58
CA GLY A 192 -29.85 -8.52 -9.86
C GLY A 192 -28.42 -9.00 -10.07
N ARG A 193 -28.17 -9.90 -11.03
CA ARG A 193 -26.82 -10.32 -11.42
C ARG A 193 -26.15 -9.24 -12.23
N VAL A 194 -24.90 -8.93 -11.93
CA VAL A 194 -24.09 -8.02 -12.74
C VAL A 194 -23.64 -8.73 -14.02
N THR A 195 -24.14 -8.22 -15.16
CA THR A 195 -23.93 -8.77 -16.50
C THR A 195 -23.05 -7.90 -17.39
N GLY A 196 -22.62 -6.73 -16.90
CA GLY A 196 -21.76 -5.84 -17.67
C GLY A 196 -21.58 -4.46 -17.05
N VAL A 197 -21.05 -3.56 -17.86
CA VAL A 197 -20.77 -2.18 -17.46
C VAL A 197 -21.19 -1.17 -18.53
N ALA A 198 -21.61 0.02 -18.07
CA ALA A 198 -21.68 1.22 -18.89
C ALA A 198 -20.47 2.11 -18.59
N ALA A 199 -19.82 2.58 -19.63
CA ALA A 199 -18.59 3.33 -19.56
C ALA A 199 -18.59 4.52 -20.53
N SER A 200 -17.73 5.49 -20.27
CA SER A 200 -17.35 6.56 -21.19
C SER A 200 -15.94 6.33 -21.71
N SER A 201 -15.77 6.22 -23.03
CA SER A 201 -14.49 5.87 -23.66
C SER A 201 -14.01 6.95 -24.64
N LEU A 202 -12.72 7.25 -24.62
CA LEU A 202 -12.08 8.10 -25.62
C LEU A 202 -11.67 7.33 -26.89
N ARG A 203 -12.06 6.06 -27.07
CA ARG A 203 -11.66 5.23 -28.22
C ARG A 203 -11.99 5.90 -29.56
N GLY A 204 -13.17 6.50 -29.69
CA GLY A 204 -13.62 7.24 -30.87
C GLY A 204 -13.23 8.72 -30.92
N ALA A 205 -12.51 9.22 -29.92
CA ALA A 205 -12.08 10.62 -29.86
C ALA A 205 -10.95 10.93 -30.87
N PRO A 206 -10.80 12.20 -31.31
CA PRO A 206 -9.67 12.61 -32.13
C PRO A 206 -8.32 12.21 -31.54
N ARG A 207 -7.35 11.85 -32.40
CA ARG A 207 -6.02 11.39 -31.97
C ARG A 207 -5.35 12.38 -31.02
N TRP A 208 -5.44 13.70 -31.30
CA TRP A 208 -4.86 14.72 -30.45
C TRP A 208 -5.46 14.73 -29.03
N ALA A 209 -6.78 14.55 -28.89
CA ALA A 209 -7.46 14.52 -27.59
C ALA A 209 -7.01 13.31 -26.76
N ARG A 210 -6.89 12.14 -27.38
CA ARG A 210 -6.36 10.93 -26.73
C ARG A 210 -4.90 11.10 -26.30
N THR A 211 -4.09 11.72 -27.14
CA THR A 211 -2.69 11.99 -26.84
C THR A 211 -2.58 13.01 -25.71
N ALA A 212 -3.32 14.12 -25.80
CA ALA A 212 -3.36 15.15 -24.74
C ALA A 212 -3.80 14.56 -23.39
N HIS A 213 -4.86 13.77 -23.35
CA HIS A 213 -5.33 13.08 -22.14
C HIS A 213 -4.22 12.23 -21.51
N ARG A 214 -3.52 11.42 -22.32
CA ARG A 214 -2.42 10.55 -21.85
C ARG A 214 -1.25 11.37 -21.31
N VAL A 215 -0.82 12.39 -22.04
CA VAL A 215 0.32 13.25 -21.67
C VAL A 215 0.01 14.03 -20.40
N LEU A 216 -1.13 14.72 -20.36
CA LEU A 216 -1.55 15.51 -19.20
C LEU A 216 -1.71 14.67 -17.95
N HIS A 217 -2.31 13.47 -18.05
CA HIS A 217 -2.38 12.55 -16.93
C HIS A 217 -0.99 12.15 -16.43
N ARG A 218 -0.10 11.73 -17.35
CA ARG A 218 1.27 11.32 -17.00
C ARG A 218 2.06 12.44 -16.33
N TRP A 219 1.94 13.68 -16.82
CA TRP A 219 2.65 14.84 -16.28
C TRP A 219 2.06 15.31 -14.94
N SER A 220 0.76 15.19 -14.75
CA SER A 220 0.11 15.58 -13.50
C SER A 220 0.21 14.54 -12.37
N ALA A 221 0.48 13.26 -12.67
CA ALA A 221 0.49 12.19 -11.67
C ALA A 221 1.53 12.39 -10.56
N LYS A 222 2.78 12.73 -10.89
CA LYS A 222 3.82 13.02 -9.89
C LYS A 222 3.57 14.31 -9.10
N PRO A 223 3.26 15.47 -9.73
CA PRO A 223 2.81 16.65 -9.00
C PRO A 223 1.58 16.40 -8.12
N TYR A 224 0.64 15.58 -8.57
CA TYR A 224 -0.52 15.21 -7.76
C TYR A 224 -0.11 14.49 -6.46
N LEU A 225 0.89 13.61 -6.54
CA LEU A 225 1.40 12.86 -5.39
C LEU A 225 2.25 13.73 -4.45
N TYR A 226 3.22 14.49 -4.98
CA TYR A 226 4.20 15.22 -4.15
C TYR A 226 3.82 16.66 -3.80
N ALA A 227 3.00 17.29 -4.63
CA ALA A 227 2.53 18.67 -4.47
C ALA A 227 1.05 18.78 -4.86
N PRO A 228 0.10 18.19 -4.07
CA PRO A 228 -1.32 18.07 -4.46
C PRO A 228 -1.99 19.43 -4.76
N ARG A 229 -1.49 20.52 -4.17
CA ARG A 229 -1.99 21.89 -4.45
C ARG A 229 -1.74 22.30 -5.91
N LEU A 230 -0.64 21.87 -6.51
CA LEU A 230 -0.29 22.12 -7.92
C LEU A 230 -0.83 21.00 -8.84
N GLY A 231 -0.72 19.76 -8.44
CA GLY A 231 -1.11 18.62 -9.26
C GLY A 231 -2.61 18.55 -9.56
N ARG A 232 -3.47 18.98 -8.62
CA ARG A 232 -4.93 18.98 -8.83
C ARG A 232 -5.39 19.91 -9.95
N PRO A 233 -4.99 21.20 -10.00
CA PRO A 233 -5.28 22.06 -11.16
C PRO A 233 -4.73 21.51 -12.47
N MET A 234 -3.51 20.97 -12.48
CA MET A 234 -2.90 20.37 -13.65
C MET A 234 -3.69 19.17 -14.19
N HIS A 235 -4.47 18.49 -13.35
CA HIS A 235 -5.28 17.33 -13.75
C HIS A 235 -6.68 17.72 -14.27
N ARG A 236 -7.17 18.94 -14.05
CA ARG A 236 -8.49 19.41 -14.52
C ARG A 236 -8.72 19.25 -16.02
N PRO A 237 -7.75 19.58 -16.91
CA PRO A 237 -7.90 19.38 -18.36
C PRO A 237 -8.16 17.92 -18.76
N VAL A 238 -7.64 16.94 -18.00
CA VAL A 238 -7.89 15.51 -18.24
C VAL A 238 -9.39 15.22 -18.11
N GLY A 239 -10.03 15.66 -17.02
CA GLY A 239 -11.47 15.50 -16.83
C GLY A 239 -12.32 16.29 -17.84
N TRP A 240 -11.82 17.43 -18.30
CA TRP A 240 -12.48 18.18 -19.39
C TRP A 240 -12.48 17.39 -20.70
N LEU A 241 -11.34 16.80 -21.08
CA LEU A 241 -11.24 15.93 -22.27
C LEU A 241 -12.19 14.72 -22.18
N GLU A 242 -12.25 14.07 -21.00
CA GLU A 242 -13.19 12.95 -20.76
C GLU A 242 -14.65 13.38 -21.02
N ARG A 243 -15.10 14.52 -20.48
CA ARG A 243 -16.46 15.01 -20.66
C ARG A 243 -16.76 15.47 -22.08
N ARG A 244 -15.79 16.08 -22.76
CA ARG A 244 -15.99 16.67 -24.10
C ARG A 244 -15.96 15.64 -25.22
N TYR A 245 -15.15 14.59 -25.08
CA TYR A 245 -14.85 13.63 -26.14
C TYR A 245 -15.18 12.18 -25.77
N GLY A 246 -15.59 11.92 -24.54
CA GLY A 246 -16.05 10.62 -24.12
C GLY A 246 -17.28 10.17 -24.91
N ARG A 247 -17.28 8.93 -25.34
CA ARG A 247 -18.43 8.28 -26.03
C ARG A 247 -18.96 7.16 -25.15
N PRO A 248 -20.27 6.99 -25.07
CA PRO A 248 -20.88 5.86 -24.38
C PRO A 248 -20.33 4.54 -24.93
N LEU A 249 -20.11 3.57 -24.03
CA LEU A 249 -19.69 2.21 -24.35
C LEU A 249 -20.40 1.27 -23.38
N ARG A 250 -21.04 0.22 -23.89
CA ARG A 250 -21.61 -0.86 -23.10
C ARG A 250 -20.84 -2.14 -23.35
N ALA A 251 -20.35 -2.76 -22.28
CA ALA A 251 -19.62 -4.02 -22.37
C ALA A 251 -20.32 -5.09 -21.51
N GLY A 252 -20.57 -6.24 -22.11
CA GLY A 252 -21.19 -7.40 -21.47
C GLY A 252 -20.14 -8.40 -20.96
N ALA A 253 -20.44 -9.06 -19.83
CA ALA A 253 -19.60 -10.09 -19.22
C ALA A 253 -20.44 -11.29 -18.77
N ARG A 254 -20.18 -12.47 -19.31
CA ARG A 254 -20.89 -13.70 -18.94
C ARG A 254 -20.58 -14.18 -17.52
N GLY A 255 -19.31 -14.12 -17.12
CA GLY A 255 -18.83 -14.54 -15.80
C GLY A 255 -18.94 -13.46 -14.74
N GLY A 256 -18.92 -12.19 -15.15
CA GLY A 256 -19.06 -11.04 -14.28
C GLY A 256 -17.97 -10.00 -14.39
N VAL A 257 -17.97 -9.09 -13.43
CA VAL A 257 -17.10 -7.90 -13.37
C VAL A 257 -16.23 -7.96 -12.14
N VAL A 258 -14.91 -7.77 -12.30
CA VAL A 258 -13.92 -7.65 -11.22
C VAL A 258 -13.57 -6.17 -11.02
N LEU A 259 -13.92 -5.60 -9.88
CA LEU A 259 -13.56 -4.22 -9.49
C LEU A 259 -12.17 -4.19 -8.87
N ALA A 260 -11.22 -3.55 -9.55
CA ALA A 260 -9.81 -3.42 -9.13
C ALA A 260 -9.29 -1.99 -9.29
N ALA A 261 -10.17 -0.98 -9.07
CA ALA A 261 -9.91 0.44 -9.34
C ALA A 261 -9.17 1.18 -8.21
N GLY A 262 -8.64 0.47 -7.21
CA GLY A 262 -7.88 1.05 -6.10
C GLY A 262 -8.76 1.61 -4.98
N GLY A 263 -8.16 2.42 -4.10
CA GLY A 263 -8.83 3.03 -2.95
C GLY A 263 -9.44 4.40 -3.25
N PHE A 264 -9.59 5.25 -2.19
CA PHE A 264 -10.27 6.54 -2.33
C PHE A 264 -9.46 7.74 -1.81
N VAL A 265 -8.13 7.60 -1.68
CA VAL A 265 -7.26 8.66 -1.12
C VAL A 265 -7.31 9.96 -1.92
N ALA A 266 -7.69 9.93 -3.19
CA ALA A 266 -7.90 11.11 -4.03
C ALA A 266 -9.27 11.78 -3.84
N ASN A 267 -10.24 11.10 -3.22
CA ASN A 267 -11.60 11.58 -3.03
C ASN A 267 -11.75 12.33 -1.70
N LYS A 268 -11.74 13.66 -1.77
CA LYS A 268 -11.85 14.51 -0.57
C LYS A 268 -13.19 14.37 0.16
N ALA A 269 -14.27 14.04 -0.54
CA ALA A 269 -15.58 13.86 0.08
C ALA A 269 -15.58 12.59 0.94
N MET A 270 -15.17 11.46 0.39
CA MET A 270 -15.03 10.21 1.13
C MET A 270 -14.03 10.31 2.29
N LEU A 271 -12.88 11.02 2.10
CA LEU A 271 -11.94 11.24 3.19
C LEU A 271 -12.52 12.11 4.32
N ARG A 272 -13.39 13.09 3.99
CA ARG A 272 -14.06 13.91 5.02
C ARG A 272 -15.10 13.11 5.80
N GLU A 273 -15.79 12.24 5.11
CA GLU A 273 -16.85 11.40 5.67
C GLU A 273 -16.27 10.27 6.53
N HIS A 274 -15.32 9.53 6.00
CA HIS A 274 -14.86 8.30 6.64
C HIS A 274 -13.54 8.45 7.42
N ALA A 275 -12.63 9.33 7.01
CA ALA A 275 -11.30 9.45 7.60
C ALA A 275 -10.85 10.91 7.80
N PRO A 276 -11.60 11.72 8.60
CA PRO A 276 -11.35 13.16 8.76
C PRO A 276 -9.96 13.49 9.32
N ALA A 277 -9.37 12.61 10.13
CA ALA A 277 -8.03 12.78 10.70
C ALA A 277 -6.90 12.76 9.65
N SER A 278 -7.15 12.21 8.46
CA SER A 278 -6.17 12.11 7.37
C SER A 278 -6.04 13.38 6.52
N ARG A 279 -6.79 14.45 6.84
CA ARG A 279 -6.82 15.68 6.05
C ARG A 279 -5.45 16.33 5.94
N GLY A 280 -5.11 16.74 4.72
CA GLY A 280 -3.85 17.42 4.42
C GLY A 280 -2.66 16.50 4.19
N GLY A 281 -2.80 15.19 4.39
CA GLY A 281 -1.77 14.20 4.07
C GLY A 281 -1.48 14.11 2.57
N LEU A 282 -0.28 13.60 2.24
CA LEU A 282 0.10 13.29 0.86
C LEU A 282 -0.62 12.02 0.39
N PRO A 283 -1.45 12.09 -0.65
CA PRO A 283 -2.16 10.92 -1.14
C PRO A 283 -1.20 9.93 -1.78
N LEU A 284 -1.03 8.75 -1.18
CA LEU A 284 -0.28 7.64 -1.79
C LEU A 284 -1.17 6.93 -2.83
N GLY A 285 -1.29 7.55 -3.97
CA GLY A 285 -2.13 7.07 -5.07
C GLY A 285 -2.10 8.01 -6.25
N THR A 286 -2.94 7.73 -7.22
CA THR A 286 -3.16 8.55 -8.41
C THR A 286 -4.49 9.29 -8.32
N PRO A 287 -4.77 10.23 -9.25
CA PRO A 287 -6.12 10.78 -9.38
C PRO A 287 -7.22 9.73 -9.60
N GLY A 288 -6.84 8.50 -10.01
CA GLY A 288 -7.74 7.36 -10.18
C GLY A 288 -8.13 6.65 -8.89
N ASP A 289 -7.39 6.86 -7.80
CA ASP A 289 -7.77 6.35 -6.47
C ASP A 289 -8.90 7.22 -5.87
N ASP A 290 -9.98 7.39 -6.62
CA ASP A 290 -11.12 8.28 -6.34
C ASP A 290 -12.33 7.57 -5.70
N GLY A 291 -12.19 6.30 -5.36
CA GLY A 291 -13.23 5.47 -4.77
C GLY A 291 -14.31 5.02 -5.76
N SER A 292 -14.10 5.18 -7.07
CA SER A 292 -15.08 4.80 -8.08
C SER A 292 -15.45 3.32 -8.02
N GLY A 293 -14.48 2.42 -7.85
CA GLY A 293 -14.73 0.98 -7.71
C GLY A 293 -15.59 0.66 -6.48
N ILE A 294 -15.31 1.29 -5.34
CA ILE A 294 -16.09 1.11 -4.12
C ILE A 294 -17.53 1.59 -4.34
N ARG A 295 -17.72 2.80 -4.91
CA ARG A 295 -19.05 3.34 -5.19
C ARG A 295 -19.84 2.50 -6.19
N LEU A 296 -19.19 1.96 -7.23
CA LEU A 296 -19.84 1.04 -8.18
C LEU A 296 -20.35 -0.21 -7.46
N GLY A 297 -19.52 -0.81 -6.60
CA GLY A 297 -19.92 -1.99 -5.84
C GLY A 297 -21.03 -1.70 -4.83
N THR A 298 -20.97 -0.56 -4.14
CA THR A 298 -22.02 -0.13 -3.19
C THR A 298 -23.34 0.15 -3.92
N ALA A 299 -23.30 0.76 -5.12
CA ALA A 299 -24.50 1.00 -5.93
C ALA A 299 -25.18 -0.31 -6.40
N ALA A 300 -24.42 -1.41 -6.48
CA ALA A 300 -24.95 -2.75 -6.74
C ALA A 300 -25.36 -3.52 -5.47
N GLY A 301 -25.44 -2.85 -4.32
CA GLY A 301 -25.82 -3.42 -3.03
C GLY A 301 -24.68 -4.04 -2.22
N GLY A 302 -23.44 -3.85 -2.65
CA GLY A 302 -22.24 -4.32 -1.92
C GLY A 302 -22.04 -3.58 -0.60
N ALA A 303 -21.73 -4.32 0.46
CA ALA A 303 -21.35 -3.78 1.76
C ALA A 303 -19.89 -3.27 1.74
N THR A 304 -19.60 -2.32 2.65
CA THR A 304 -18.24 -1.78 2.84
C THR A 304 -17.80 -1.93 4.29
N ALA A 305 -16.49 -2.06 4.52
CA ALA A 305 -15.92 -2.06 5.87
C ALA A 305 -14.56 -1.35 5.88
N PHE A 306 -14.16 -0.91 7.10
CA PHE A 306 -12.87 -0.27 7.37
C PHE A 306 -12.59 1.02 6.57
N LEU A 307 -13.62 1.73 6.08
CA LEU A 307 -13.43 2.98 5.34
C LEU A 307 -12.83 4.10 6.23
N ASP A 308 -12.98 4.00 7.56
CA ASP A 308 -12.33 4.85 8.55
C ASP A 308 -10.82 4.59 8.69
N ARG A 309 -10.34 3.44 8.19
CA ARG A 309 -8.95 3.04 8.32
C ARG A 309 -8.08 3.66 7.23
N VAL A 310 -7.08 4.39 7.69
CA VAL A 310 -6.04 4.99 6.85
C VAL A 310 -4.68 4.70 7.49
N SER A 311 -3.70 4.43 6.66
CA SER A 311 -2.32 4.35 7.10
C SER A 311 -1.66 5.71 6.95
N LEU A 312 -1.08 6.22 8.03
CA LEU A 312 -0.36 7.49 8.11
C LEU A 312 1.11 7.17 8.43
N TRP A 313 2.03 7.51 7.55
CA TRP A 313 3.41 7.04 7.69
C TRP A 313 4.33 8.07 8.33
N ARG A 314 5.07 7.64 9.35
CA ARG A 314 6.20 8.34 9.96
C ARG A 314 7.40 7.41 10.05
N PHE A 315 8.36 7.59 9.16
CA PHE A 315 9.57 6.78 9.11
C PHE A 315 10.69 7.47 9.88
N LEU A 316 11.27 6.77 10.86
CA LEU A 316 12.49 7.18 11.53
C LEU A 316 13.73 6.77 10.72
N SER A 317 13.69 5.62 10.06
CA SER A 317 14.76 5.13 9.19
C SER A 317 14.33 5.15 7.71
N PRO A 318 15.22 5.53 6.75
CA PRO A 318 16.62 5.91 6.91
C PRO A 318 16.83 7.36 7.38
N PRO A 319 17.96 7.75 8.03
CA PRO A 319 19.10 6.91 8.35
C PRO A 319 18.84 5.97 9.55
N PRO A 320 19.44 4.74 9.57
CA PRO A 320 19.18 3.73 10.59
C PRO A 320 19.40 4.19 12.02
N ALA A 321 20.43 5.01 12.27
CA ALA A 321 20.76 5.47 13.62
C ALA A 321 19.61 6.20 14.34
N LEU A 322 18.65 6.77 13.62
CA LEU A 322 17.51 7.47 14.26
C LEU A 322 16.59 6.53 15.06
N ILE A 323 16.61 5.22 14.80
CA ILE A 323 15.84 4.26 15.60
C ILE A 323 16.38 4.11 17.03
N HIS A 324 17.63 4.51 17.29
CA HIS A 324 18.23 4.49 18.63
C HIS A 324 17.72 5.61 19.53
N GLY A 325 17.09 6.65 18.97
CA GLY A 325 16.49 7.73 19.74
C GLY A 325 15.24 7.29 20.51
N ILE A 326 14.61 8.24 21.19
CA ILE A 326 13.42 8.05 22.01
C ILE A 326 12.31 8.94 21.46
N LEU A 327 11.21 8.34 20.98
CA LEU A 327 10.07 9.08 20.46
C LEU A 327 9.12 9.45 21.60
N VAL A 328 8.96 10.75 21.87
CA VAL A 328 8.16 11.26 23.00
C VAL A 328 7.00 12.13 22.53
N ASP A 329 5.95 12.22 23.32
CA ASP A 329 4.82 13.13 23.15
C ASP A 329 5.07 14.48 23.84
N ARG A 330 4.05 15.35 23.90
CA ARG A 330 4.13 16.67 24.52
C ARG A 330 4.37 16.61 26.04
N ALA A 331 3.94 15.55 26.71
CA ALA A 331 4.18 15.34 28.13
C ALA A 331 5.58 14.74 28.40
N GLY A 332 6.43 14.59 27.38
CA GLY A 332 7.74 13.96 27.50
C GLY A 332 7.72 12.44 27.65
N LEU A 333 6.52 11.82 27.52
CA LEU A 333 6.35 10.38 27.68
C LEU A 333 6.67 9.64 26.38
N ARG A 334 7.38 8.51 26.48
CA ARG A 334 7.68 7.65 25.35
C ARG A 334 6.41 7.11 24.68
N ILE A 335 6.35 7.13 23.34
CA ILE A 335 5.16 6.78 22.55
C ILE A 335 5.12 5.29 22.20
N CYS A 336 6.21 4.75 21.70
CA CYS A 336 6.28 3.37 21.18
C CYS A 336 7.73 2.91 21.00
N ASP A 337 7.91 1.68 20.56
CA ASP A 337 9.17 1.17 20.02
C ASP A 337 9.50 1.88 18.69
N GLU A 338 10.63 2.53 18.61
CA GLU A 338 11.11 3.32 17.48
C GLU A 338 11.62 2.46 16.32
N SER A 339 11.81 1.17 16.53
CA SER A 339 12.19 0.21 15.48
C SER A 339 11.02 -0.34 14.67
N ARG A 340 9.79 -0.05 15.09
CA ARG A 340 8.58 -0.45 14.36
C ARG A 340 8.50 0.19 12.97
N TYR A 341 7.66 -0.40 12.13
CA TYR A 341 7.40 0.15 10.80
C TYR A 341 6.68 1.50 10.88
N GLY A 342 6.99 2.39 9.96
CA GLY A 342 6.51 3.78 10.00
C GLY A 342 4.98 3.96 10.00
N ALA A 343 4.20 2.98 9.54
CA ALA A 343 2.75 3.00 9.67
C ALA A 343 2.33 2.78 11.13
N ALA A 344 2.93 1.82 11.83
CA ALA A 344 2.67 1.57 13.24
C ALA A 344 3.10 2.75 14.12
N ILE A 345 4.24 3.38 13.79
CA ILE A 345 4.69 4.61 14.44
C ILE A 345 3.69 5.75 14.19
N GLY A 346 3.24 5.93 12.95
CA GLY A 346 2.23 6.94 12.61
C GLY A 346 0.93 6.76 13.39
N ASP A 347 0.44 5.53 13.48
CA ASP A 347 -0.75 5.17 14.27
C ASP A 347 -0.56 5.46 15.76
N ALA A 348 0.62 5.14 16.33
CA ALA A 348 0.93 5.42 17.72
C ALA A 348 0.92 6.94 18.00
N ILE A 349 1.46 7.75 17.08
CA ILE A 349 1.47 9.22 17.20
C ILE A 349 0.05 9.80 17.11
N VAL A 350 -0.78 9.32 16.17
CA VAL A 350 -2.15 9.84 15.98
C VAL A 350 -3.03 9.64 17.23
N ARG A 351 -2.76 8.60 18.01
CA ARG A 351 -3.47 8.36 19.30
C ARG A 351 -3.08 9.33 20.42
N ARG A 352 -2.00 10.12 20.23
CA ARG A 352 -1.59 11.14 21.20
C ARG A 352 -2.29 12.47 20.98
N PRO A 353 -2.53 13.27 22.04
CA PRO A 353 -3.20 14.57 21.93
C PRO A 353 -2.57 15.46 20.87
N GLY A 354 -3.37 15.91 19.91
CA GLY A 354 -2.94 16.76 18.80
C GLY A 354 -1.97 16.09 17.81
N ALA A 355 -1.78 14.75 17.88
CA ALA A 355 -0.86 13.97 17.05
C ALA A 355 0.58 14.55 17.04
N ARG A 356 1.05 14.98 18.23
CA ARG A 356 2.37 15.57 18.42
C ARG A 356 3.38 14.52 18.88
N ALA A 357 4.59 14.55 18.28
CA ALA A 357 5.70 13.69 18.64
C ALA A 357 7.03 14.34 18.29
N TRP A 358 8.03 14.07 19.11
CA TRP A 358 9.42 14.47 18.89
C TRP A 358 10.35 13.29 19.13
N LEU A 359 11.33 13.13 18.25
CA LEU A 359 12.40 12.16 18.46
C LEU A 359 13.55 12.85 19.19
N LEU A 360 13.81 12.43 20.42
CA LEU A 360 15.02 12.79 21.14
C LEU A 360 16.20 11.97 20.61
N VAL A 361 17.29 12.64 20.30
CA VAL A 361 18.60 12.05 20.02
C VAL A 361 19.70 12.89 20.67
N ASP A 362 20.73 12.22 21.15
CA ASP A 362 21.95 12.83 21.63
C ASP A 362 22.91 13.18 20.46
N ASP A 363 24.05 13.80 20.77
CA ASP A 363 25.01 14.24 19.74
C ASP A 363 25.68 13.06 19.02
N ALA A 364 25.97 11.96 19.73
CA ALA A 364 26.55 10.75 19.14
C ALA A 364 25.61 10.09 18.15
N THR A 365 24.37 9.88 18.55
CA THR A 365 23.31 9.32 17.65
C THR A 365 23.09 10.22 16.46
N LEU A 366 23.06 11.54 16.65
CA LEU A 366 22.89 12.51 15.57
C LEU A 366 24.09 12.51 14.59
N ALA A 367 25.33 12.42 15.10
CA ALA A 367 26.54 12.34 14.29
C ALA A 367 26.55 11.06 13.44
N LEU A 368 26.20 9.92 14.05
CA LEU A 368 26.05 8.65 13.35
C LEU A 368 24.96 8.73 12.26
N ALA A 369 23.79 9.30 12.56
CA ALA A 369 22.73 9.47 11.58
C ALA A 369 23.19 10.29 10.38
N ARG A 370 23.96 11.38 10.61
CA ARG A 370 24.52 12.23 9.53
C ARG A 370 25.50 11.48 8.64
N SER A 371 26.39 10.65 9.23
CA SER A 371 27.36 9.86 8.46
C SER A 371 26.68 8.84 7.54
N GLN A 372 25.58 8.25 8.00
CA GLN A 372 24.80 7.24 7.27
C GLN A 372 23.99 7.79 6.11
N VAL A 373 23.62 9.08 6.09
CA VAL A 373 22.70 9.66 5.09
C VAL A 373 23.11 9.31 3.65
N ARG A 374 24.39 9.39 3.29
CA ARG A 374 24.83 9.13 1.90
C ARG A 374 24.72 7.66 1.51
N GLY A 375 25.01 6.74 2.42
CA GLY A 375 25.06 5.31 2.17
C GLY A 375 23.70 4.63 2.18
N THR A 376 22.76 5.12 2.98
CA THR A 376 21.49 4.45 3.27
C THR A 376 20.26 5.09 2.63
N THR A 377 20.40 6.26 1.95
CA THR A 377 19.26 7.00 1.39
C THR A 377 19.29 7.10 -0.13
N LEU A 378 18.11 7.06 -0.73
CA LEU A 378 17.89 7.51 -2.09
C LEU A 378 17.90 9.05 -2.14
N TRP A 379 18.08 9.65 -3.34
CA TRP A 379 18.24 11.11 -3.49
C TRP A 379 17.11 11.94 -2.87
N PHE A 380 15.86 11.50 -2.97
CA PHE A 380 14.70 12.20 -2.40
C PHE A 380 14.64 12.08 -0.87
N GLN A 381 14.99 10.92 -0.32
CA GLN A 381 15.12 10.72 1.14
C GLN A 381 16.26 11.56 1.71
N ARG A 382 17.33 11.76 0.94
CA ARG A 382 18.51 12.55 1.36
C ARG A 382 18.15 14.00 1.64
N LEU A 383 17.32 14.61 0.81
CA LEU A 383 16.86 15.98 1.00
C LEU A 383 16.04 16.13 2.28
N GLN A 384 15.12 15.19 2.52
CA GLN A 384 14.31 15.17 3.75
C GLN A 384 15.17 14.94 5.00
N ALA A 385 16.07 13.95 4.96
CA ALA A 385 16.97 13.65 6.08
C ALA A 385 17.85 14.86 6.42
N ARG A 386 18.42 15.54 5.41
CA ARG A 386 19.21 16.77 5.63
C ARG A 386 18.39 17.86 6.33
N TYR A 387 17.16 18.07 5.92
CA TYR A 387 16.29 19.04 6.58
C TYR A 387 16.03 18.67 8.05
N LEU A 388 15.60 17.44 8.32
CA LEU A 388 15.30 16.96 9.66
C LEU A 388 16.53 17.02 10.60
N LEU A 389 17.70 16.63 10.11
CA LEU A 389 18.95 16.60 10.89
C LEU A 389 19.61 17.99 11.07
N THR A 390 19.07 19.05 10.42
CA THR A 390 19.64 20.41 10.53
C THR A 390 18.62 21.42 11.05
N ARG A 391 17.63 21.80 10.23
CA ARG A 391 16.66 22.87 10.53
C ARG A 391 15.38 22.36 11.18
N GLY A 392 15.03 21.10 10.99
CA GLY A 392 13.80 20.48 11.51
C GLY A 392 13.92 20.00 12.97
N ARG A 393 14.83 20.55 13.75
CA ARG A 393 15.10 20.15 15.14
C ARG A 393 15.36 21.35 16.06
N HIS A 394 15.03 21.16 17.34
CA HIS A 394 15.49 21.99 18.44
C HIS A 394 16.76 21.38 19.03
N ARG A 395 17.74 22.19 19.42
CA ARG A 395 19.02 21.73 20.02
C ARG A 395 19.37 22.56 21.24
N ALA A 396 19.82 21.90 22.31
CA ALA A 396 20.32 22.55 23.53
C ALA A 396 21.30 21.66 24.26
N ALA A 397 22.07 22.25 25.21
CA ALA A 397 23.04 21.52 25.99
C ALA A 397 22.42 20.60 27.05
N THR A 398 21.22 20.92 27.54
CA THR A 398 20.49 20.15 28.57
C THR A 398 19.15 19.65 28.08
N LEU A 399 18.63 18.60 28.70
CA LEU A 399 17.28 18.06 28.42
C LEU A 399 16.19 19.10 28.73
N ASP A 400 16.27 19.80 29.86
CA ASP A 400 15.36 20.89 30.23
C ASP A 400 15.29 21.96 29.13
N ALA A 401 16.46 22.46 28.70
CA ALA A 401 16.50 23.53 27.69
C ALA A 401 15.98 23.10 26.33
N VAL A 402 16.23 21.86 25.86
CA VAL A 402 15.71 21.39 24.58
C VAL A 402 14.22 21.12 24.66
N ALA A 403 13.71 20.61 25.79
CA ALA A 403 12.29 20.39 26.02
C ALA A 403 11.50 21.70 25.95
N ARG A 404 11.93 22.74 26.69
CA ARG A 404 11.30 24.07 26.64
C ARG A 404 11.26 24.66 25.23
N ARG A 405 12.35 24.55 24.47
CA ARG A 405 12.42 25.03 23.07
C ARG A 405 11.45 24.30 22.13
N ALA A 406 11.18 23.01 22.39
CA ALA A 406 10.29 22.20 21.60
C ALA A 406 8.81 22.26 22.07
N GLY A 407 8.57 22.82 23.26
CA GLY A 407 7.24 22.84 23.91
C GLY A 407 6.83 21.45 24.44
N VAL A 408 7.82 20.66 24.86
CA VAL A 408 7.70 19.37 25.56
C VAL A 408 7.86 19.62 27.04
N ASP A 409 7.17 18.86 27.89
CA ASP A 409 7.34 18.92 29.34
C ASP A 409 8.76 18.47 29.75
N PRO A 410 9.55 19.35 30.42
CA PRO A 410 10.92 19.02 30.80
C PRO A 410 11.03 17.87 31.79
N ALA A 411 10.16 17.85 32.82
CA ALA A 411 10.22 16.83 33.87
C ALA A 411 9.87 15.44 33.31
N GLY A 412 8.83 15.35 32.47
CA GLY A 412 8.47 14.11 31.79
C GLY A 412 9.56 13.62 30.85
N LEU A 413 10.23 14.53 30.12
CA LEU A 413 11.33 14.16 29.23
C LEU A 413 12.54 13.63 30.02
N GLU A 414 12.95 14.30 31.09
CA GLU A 414 14.06 13.88 31.96
C GLU A 414 13.79 12.51 32.59
N ALA A 415 12.60 12.28 33.13
CA ALA A 415 12.20 11.00 33.68
C ALA A 415 12.23 9.88 32.63
N THR A 416 11.73 10.15 31.42
CA THR A 416 11.74 9.19 30.30
C THR A 416 13.15 8.83 29.88
N VAL A 417 14.06 9.81 29.77
CA VAL A 417 15.46 9.58 29.37
C VAL A 417 16.20 8.83 30.47
N ALA A 418 16.00 9.19 31.72
CA ALA A 418 16.61 8.49 32.86
C ALA A 418 16.21 7.01 32.90
N ALA A 419 14.92 6.71 32.76
CA ALA A 419 14.42 5.33 32.71
C ALA A 419 15.00 4.56 31.51
N HIS A 420 15.05 5.18 30.34
CA HIS A 420 15.63 4.56 29.13
C HIS A 420 17.12 4.27 29.31
N ASN A 421 17.89 5.20 29.84
CA ASN A 421 19.33 5.04 30.04
C ASN A 421 19.63 3.98 31.12
N ALA A 422 18.86 3.94 32.20
CA ALA A 422 19.00 2.91 33.23
C ALA A 422 18.71 1.51 32.65
N MET A 423 17.69 1.37 31.81
CA MET A 423 17.38 0.13 31.08
C MET A 423 18.52 -0.24 30.13
N ALA A 424 19.04 0.70 29.35
CA ALA A 424 20.15 0.46 28.43
C ALA A 424 21.42 -0.01 29.18
N ALA A 425 21.70 0.53 30.36
CA ALA A 425 22.83 0.14 31.21
C ALA A 425 22.65 -1.26 31.83
N SER A 426 21.41 -1.64 32.19
CA SER A 426 21.11 -2.96 32.78
C SER A 426 21.08 -4.10 31.76
N GLY A 427 20.94 -3.80 30.46
CA GLY A 427 20.72 -4.79 29.41
C GLY A 427 19.37 -5.50 29.51
N GLY A 428 18.44 -4.96 30.30
CA GLY A 428 17.09 -5.50 30.48
C GLY A 428 16.22 -5.36 29.21
N PRO A 429 15.08 -6.08 29.16
CA PRO A 429 14.14 -5.96 28.05
C PRO A 429 13.48 -4.58 28.03
N ASP A 430 13.36 -4.01 26.83
CA ASP A 430 12.67 -2.72 26.65
C ASP A 430 11.15 -2.91 26.86
N PRO A 431 10.51 -2.15 27.79
CA PRO A 431 9.07 -2.23 28.01
C PRO A 431 8.22 -1.90 26.77
N ALA A 432 8.75 -1.13 25.81
CA ALA A 432 8.07 -0.84 24.54
C ALA A 432 8.32 -1.93 23.47
N GLY A 433 9.18 -2.92 23.72
CA GLY A 433 9.50 -4.03 22.83
C GLY A 433 10.62 -3.77 21.84
N LYS A 434 11.41 -2.70 22.00
CA LYS A 434 12.56 -2.42 21.13
C LYS A 434 13.63 -3.51 21.32
N PRO A 435 14.16 -4.10 20.21
CA PRO A 435 15.24 -5.09 20.29
C PRO A 435 16.48 -4.56 21.03
N ALA A 436 17.11 -5.40 21.84
CA ALA A 436 18.21 -5.00 22.71
C ALA A 436 19.42 -4.42 21.94
N ASP A 437 19.72 -4.95 20.76
CA ASP A 437 20.77 -4.45 19.85
C ASP A 437 20.49 -3.03 19.30
N GLN A 438 19.25 -2.57 19.42
CA GLN A 438 18.80 -1.24 18.96
C GLN A 438 18.61 -0.24 20.12
N VAL A 439 18.71 -0.70 21.36
CA VAL A 439 18.66 0.16 22.54
C VAL A 439 20.04 0.79 22.75
N ARG A 440 20.10 2.13 22.86
CA ARG A 440 21.30 2.88 23.18
C ARG A 440 20.99 4.01 24.14
N ALA A 441 21.86 4.21 25.12
CA ALA A 441 21.75 5.36 26.02
C ALA A 441 21.72 6.67 25.20
N GLN A 442 21.00 7.65 25.70
CA GLN A 442 20.93 9.01 25.17
C GLN A 442 21.46 9.96 26.25
N ASP A 443 22.80 10.03 26.37
CA ASP A 443 23.47 10.69 27.48
C ASP A 443 24.56 11.68 27.05
N GLN A 444 24.85 11.83 25.76
CA GLN A 444 25.88 12.69 25.23
C GLN A 444 25.33 14.04 24.73
N PRO A 445 25.47 15.13 25.51
CA PRO A 445 25.03 16.44 25.05
C PRO A 445 25.87 16.94 23.86
N PRO A 446 25.32 17.86 23.06
CA PRO A 446 24.01 18.48 23.15
C PRO A 446 22.88 17.59 22.60
N PHE A 447 21.70 17.73 23.21
CA PHE A 447 20.52 16.99 22.84
C PHE A 447 19.73 17.65 21.69
N SER A 448 19.03 16.86 20.92
CA SER A 448 18.16 17.34 19.83
C SER A 448 16.78 16.69 19.90
N LEU A 449 15.73 17.50 19.75
CA LEU A 449 14.34 17.06 19.54
C LEU A 449 13.94 17.37 18.10
N ILE A 450 13.73 16.31 17.32
CA ILE A 450 13.31 16.37 15.89
C ILE A 450 11.81 16.21 15.83
N ASP A 451 11.08 17.13 15.16
CA ASP A 451 9.62 17.08 15.05
C ASP A 451 9.17 15.97 14.08
N PHE A 452 8.55 14.92 14.63
CA PHE A 452 7.91 13.81 13.94
C PHE A 452 6.37 13.83 14.04
N SER A 453 5.78 14.94 14.48
CA SER A 453 4.33 15.08 14.60
C SER A 453 3.61 14.74 13.29
N VAL A 454 2.43 14.12 13.39
CA VAL A 454 1.58 13.84 12.23
C VAL A 454 0.82 15.11 11.85
N ARG A 455 1.58 16.09 11.38
CA ARG A 455 1.07 17.35 10.82
C ARG A 455 1.58 17.50 9.41
N PRO A 456 0.69 17.49 8.41
CA PRO A 456 1.11 17.65 7.02
C PRO A 456 1.77 19.01 6.81
N SER A 457 3.03 19.01 6.47
CA SER A 457 3.79 20.20 6.05
C SER A 457 4.58 19.89 4.78
N VAL A 458 4.98 20.93 4.06
CA VAL A 458 5.79 20.77 2.84
C VAL A 458 7.15 20.12 3.15
N ALA A 459 7.73 20.49 4.28
CA ALA A 459 9.04 20.02 4.71
C ALA A 459 9.01 18.62 5.36
N SER A 460 7.87 18.24 5.95
CA SER A 460 7.67 16.95 6.60
C SER A 460 6.31 16.39 6.20
N PRO A 461 6.18 15.90 4.96
CA PRO A 461 4.92 15.37 4.46
C PRO A 461 4.53 14.09 5.21
N VAL A 462 3.21 13.89 5.37
CA VAL A 462 2.63 12.66 5.93
C VAL A 462 1.99 11.88 4.79
N PRO A 463 2.61 10.81 4.31
CA PRO A 463 1.97 9.95 3.32
C PRO A 463 0.74 9.26 3.90
N VAL A 464 -0.35 9.22 3.11
CA VAL A 464 -1.66 8.65 3.50
C VAL A 464 -2.11 7.62 2.49
N LEU A 465 -2.55 6.47 2.96
CA LEU A 465 -3.14 5.40 2.16
C LEU A 465 -4.45 4.94 2.79
N THR A 466 -5.53 4.84 2.00
CA THR A 466 -6.81 4.27 2.46
C THR A 466 -6.75 2.75 2.39
N LEU A 467 -7.32 2.06 3.39
CA LEU A 467 -7.16 0.63 3.58
C LEU A 467 -8.47 -0.15 3.41
N GLY A 468 -9.63 0.44 3.75
CA GLY A 468 -10.95 -0.20 3.62
C GLY A 468 -11.50 -0.22 2.20
N GLY A 469 -12.55 -0.99 2.00
CA GLY A 469 -13.21 -1.20 0.70
C GLY A 469 -14.49 -2.02 0.80
N LEU A 470 -14.86 -2.67 -0.32
CA LEU A 470 -16.00 -3.57 -0.41
C LEU A 470 -15.72 -4.86 0.38
N VAL A 471 -16.72 -5.33 1.12
CA VAL A 471 -16.67 -6.64 1.77
C VAL A 471 -16.79 -7.72 0.70
N VAL A 472 -15.92 -8.72 0.76
CA VAL A 472 -15.89 -9.82 -0.20
C VAL A 472 -15.88 -11.18 0.50
N ALA A 473 -16.36 -12.19 -0.17
CA ALA A 473 -16.17 -13.58 0.22
C ALA A 473 -14.69 -13.93 0.10
N GLU A 474 -14.12 -14.45 1.17
CA GLU A 474 -12.67 -14.67 1.27
C GLU A 474 -12.14 -15.80 0.39
N ASP A 475 -12.99 -16.71 -0.01
CA ASP A 475 -12.71 -17.83 -0.91
C ASP A 475 -12.77 -17.45 -2.40
N THR A 476 -13.69 -16.55 -2.80
CA THR A 476 -13.97 -16.25 -4.20
C THR A 476 -13.64 -14.83 -4.62
N GLY A 477 -13.61 -13.87 -3.67
CA GLY A 477 -13.56 -12.44 -3.97
C GLY A 477 -14.89 -11.85 -4.43
N GLN A 478 -16.00 -12.61 -4.37
CA GLN A 478 -17.34 -12.11 -4.69
C GLN A 478 -17.76 -11.03 -3.69
N VAL A 479 -18.30 -9.92 -4.17
CA VAL A 479 -18.79 -8.83 -3.32
C VAL A 479 -19.98 -9.31 -2.49
N ARG A 480 -19.98 -9.02 -1.20
CA ARG A 480 -21.06 -9.36 -0.27
C ARG A 480 -21.98 -8.17 0.00
N ARG A 481 -23.25 -8.45 0.22
CA ARG A 481 -24.25 -7.51 0.72
C ARG A 481 -24.22 -7.43 2.25
N SER A 482 -24.89 -6.45 2.81
CA SER A 482 -25.03 -6.30 4.28
C SER A 482 -25.79 -7.44 4.96
N ASP A 483 -26.66 -8.13 4.23
CA ASP A 483 -27.39 -9.33 4.67
C ASP A 483 -26.54 -10.60 4.65
N GLY A 484 -25.28 -10.52 4.22
CA GLY A 484 -24.36 -11.64 4.09
C GLY A 484 -24.43 -12.38 2.75
N GLY A 485 -25.42 -12.10 1.90
CA GLY A 485 -25.55 -12.67 0.55
C GLY A 485 -24.47 -12.14 -0.40
N GLY A 486 -24.17 -12.90 -1.45
CA GLY A 486 -23.29 -12.45 -2.53
C GLY A 486 -24.01 -11.54 -3.53
N VAL A 487 -23.29 -10.60 -4.15
CA VAL A 487 -23.78 -9.91 -5.36
C VAL A 487 -23.40 -10.76 -6.57
N PRO A 488 -24.37 -11.39 -7.26
CA PRO A 488 -24.05 -12.31 -8.33
C PRO A 488 -23.33 -11.60 -9.48
N GLY A 489 -22.27 -12.22 -10.02
CA GLY A 489 -21.48 -11.66 -11.12
C GLY A 489 -20.60 -10.45 -10.74
N LEU A 490 -20.44 -10.11 -9.46
CA LEU A 490 -19.60 -9.01 -9.02
C LEU A 490 -18.50 -9.48 -8.07
N TYR A 491 -17.26 -9.15 -8.41
CA TYR A 491 -16.06 -9.45 -7.65
C TYR A 491 -15.26 -8.18 -7.37
N ALA A 492 -14.43 -8.18 -6.33
CA ALA A 492 -13.52 -7.08 -6.06
C ALA A 492 -12.16 -7.58 -5.55
N ALA A 493 -11.10 -6.81 -5.85
CA ALA A 493 -9.73 -7.15 -5.50
C ALA A 493 -8.86 -5.92 -5.19
N GLY A 494 -7.75 -6.14 -4.50
CA GLY A 494 -6.82 -5.11 -4.07
C GLY A 494 -7.52 -4.08 -3.17
N ARG A 495 -7.11 -2.82 -3.22
CA ARG A 495 -7.67 -1.76 -2.36
C ARG A 495 -9.12 -1.33 -2.67
N THR A 496 -9.76 -1.92 -3.67
CA THR A 496 -11.20 -1.78 -3.86
C THR A 496 -11.98 -2.69 -2.91
N ALA A 497 -11.36 -3.77 -2.45
CA ALA A 497 -11.91 -4.75 -1.52
C ALA A 497 -11.26 -4.65 -0.13
N VAL A 498 -11.94 -5.15 0.88
CA VAL A 498 -11.34 -5.50 2.16
C VAL A 498 -10.39 -6.67 1.94
N GLY A 499 -9.15 -6.53 2.40
CA GLY A 499 -8.08 -7.52 2.24
C GLY A 499 -7.10 -7.52 3.42
N LEU A 500 -5.98 -8.19 3.25
CA LEU A 500 -4.97 -8.47 4.28
C LEU A 500 -4.46 -7.22 5.03
N CYS A 501 -4.46 -6.05 4.40
CA CYS A 501 -3.94 -4.82 4.99
C CYS A 501 -5.02 -3.81 5.39
N SER A 502 -6.31 -4.20 5.43
CA SER A 502 -7.40 -3.22 5.64
C SER A 502 -7.50 -2.64 7.05
N ARG A 503 -6.83 -3.23 8.05
CA ARG A 503 -6.75 -2.68 9.42
C ARG A 503 -5.42 -1.98 9.70
N SER A 504 -4.31 -2.57 9.25
CA SER A 504 -2.95 -2.07 9.46
C SER A 504 -2.09 -2.34 8.23
N TYR A 505 -1.09 -1.50 8.01
CA TYR A 505 -0.27 -1.54 6.82
C TYR A 505 1.15 -1.99 7.12
N VAL A 506 1.59 -3.01 6.39
CA VAL A 506 2.99 -3.45 6.31
C VAL A 506 3.50 -3.17 4.90
N SER A 507 4.75 -2.72 4.77
CA SER A 507 5.33 -2.43 3.44
C SER A 507 5.37 -3.68 2.57
N GLY A 508 4.78 -3.57 1.39
CA GLY A 508 4.67 -4.68 0.45
C GLY A 508 3.39 -5.51 0.59
N LEU A 509 2.70 -5.47 1.74
CA LEU A 509 1.49 -6.27 1.96
C LEU A 509 0.36 -5.88 1.02
N SER A 510 0.18 -4.58 0.72
CA SER A 510 -0.85 -4.15 -0.23
C SER A 510 -0.61 -4.64 -1.67
N LEU A 511 0.65 -4.75 -2.12
CA LEU A 511 0.93 -5.34 -3.43
C LEU A 511 0.78 -6.87 -3.41
N ALA A 512 1.19 -7.52 -2.33
CA ALA A 512 0.96 -8.96 -2.14
C ALA A 512 -0.53 -9.29 -2.12
N ASP A 513 -1.34 -8.49 -1.41
CA ASP A 513 -2.79 -8.59 -1.40
C ASP A 513 -3.41 -8.36 -2.78
N CYS A 514 -2.90 -7.38 -3.56
CA CYS A 514 -3.30 -7.19 -4.95
C CYS A 514 -3.08 -8.44 -5.80
N VAL A 515 -1.97 -9.15 -5.61
CA VAL A 515 -1.69 -10.40 -6.34
C VAL A 515 -2.60 -11.52 -5.84
N PHE A 516 -2.69 -11.70 -4.53
CA PHE A 516 -3.48 -12.76 -3.90
C PHE A 516 -4.98 -12.63 -4.22
N SER A 517 -5.58 -11.48 -3.93
CA SER A 517 -7.00 -11.22 -4.16
C SER A 517 -7.35 -11.09 -5.64
N GLY A 518 -6.45 -10.50 -6.46
CA GLY A 518 -6.65 -10.36 -7.90
C GLY A 518 -6.71 -11.72 -8.59
N ARG A 519 -5.77 -12.61 -8.29
CA ARG A 519 -5.76 -13.99 -8.82
C ARG A 519 -7.04 -14.73 -8.46
N ARG A 520 -7.41 -14.71 -7.18
CA ARG A 520 -8.62 -15.35 -6.68
C ARG A 520 -9.88 -14.85 -7.43
N ALA A 521 -10.07 -13.53 -7.51
CA ALA A 521 -11.23 -12.94 -8.17
C ALA A 521 -11.28 -13.29 -9.68
N GLY A 522 -10.12 -13.29 -10.36
CA GLY A 522 -10.01 -13.65 -11.76
C GLY A 522 -10.38 -15.10 -12.04
N GLN A 523 -9.89 -16.03 -11.22
CA GLN A 523 -10.19 -17.46 -11.30
C GLN A 523 -11.69 -17.73 -11.14
N HIS A 524 -12.30 -17.15 -10.10
CA HIS A 524 -13.73 -17.39 -9.83
C HIS A 524 -14.66 -16.72 -10.84
N ALA A 525 -14.30 -15.54 -11.36
CA ALA A 525 -15.05 -14.91 -12.44
C ALA A 525 -14.98 -15.75 -13.74
N ALA A 526 -13.82 -16.33 -14.06
CA ALA A 526 -13.68 -17.22 -15.20
C ALA A 526 -14.46 -18.53 -15.03
N ALA A 527 -14.43 -19.14 -13.84
CA ALA A 527 -15.20 -20.34 -13.53
C ALA A 527 -16.71 -20.08 -13.67
N ALA A 528 -17.19 -18.90 -13.21
CA ALA A 528 -18.58 -18.50 -13.39
C ALA A 528 -18.94 -18.31 -14.88
N ALA A 529 -18.01 -17.85 -15.71
CA ALA A 529 -18.22 -17.73 -17.16
C ALA A 529 -18.34 -19.10 -17.83
N ALA A 530 -17.49 -20.05 -17.42
CA ALA A 530 -17.55 -21.43 -17.94
C ALA A 530 -18.86 -22.13 -17.58
N ALA A 531 -19.35 -21.94 -16.33
CA ALA A 531 -20.64 -22.49 -15.89
C ALA A 531 -21.85 -21.87 -16.60
N ALA A 532 -21.74 -20.62 -17.06
CA ALA A 532 -22.77 -19.92 -17.80
C ALA A 532 -22.73 -20.20 -19.33
N ALA A 533 -21.73 -20.94 -19.83
CA ALA A 533 -21.66 -21.32 -21.22
C ALA A 533 -22.74 -22.39 -21.52
N PRO A 534 -23.50 -22.29 -22.64
CA PRO A 534 -24.41 -23.35 -23.03
C PRO A 534 -23.59 -24.64 -23.22
N HIS A 535 -24.06 -25.73 -22.62
CA HIS A 535 -23.48 -27.05 -22.89
C HIS A 535 -23.49 -27.31 -24.40
N PRO A 536 -22.40 -27.77 -25.01
CA PRO A 536 -22.44 -28.20 -26.37
C PRO A 536 -23.51 -29.30 -26.43
N VAL A 537 -24.57 -29.09 -27.24
CA VAL A 537 -25.54 -30.13 -27.54
C VAL A 537 -24.74 -31.23 -28.20
N THR A 538 -24.44 -32.31 -27.45
CA THR A 538 -23.92 -33.53 -28.04
C THR A 538 -25.01 -34.06 -28.96
N GLY A 539 -24.94 -33.72 -30.24
CA GLY A 539 -25.78 -34.30 -31.28
C GLY A 539 -25.53 -35.80 -31.32
N SER A 540 -26.56 -36.54 -30.97
CA SER A 540 -26.67 -38.00 -31.19
C SER A 540 -26.80 -38.29 -32.67
#